data_79cb1feb1d3fa9b525134fa5daaab834
#
_entry.id   79cb1feb1d3fa9b525134fa5daaab834
#
_cell.length_a   1.000
_cell.length_b   1.000
_cell.length_c   1.000
_cell.angle_alpha   90.00
_cell.angle_beta   90.00
_cell.angle_gamma   90.00
#
_symmetry.space_group_name_H-M   'P 1'
#
loop_
_entity.id
_entity.type
_entity.pdbx_description
1 polymer ?
#
loop_
_entity_poly.entity_id
_entity_poly.type
_entity_poly.pdbx_seq_one_letter_code
_entity_poly.pdbx_strand_id
1 'polypeptide(L)'
;AYPFSGYWKDVGTIQSLWEANMDLLDEHSTLDLADPGWLIYSRNNAFPPHFVGNYAKISHSLITEGCQIEGIVENSVLSSGVKVARGAYIKDSVIMSNVTIGEGATINYSIIDSDTVIGPGSVVGRTRSADEKITVVGSELTIEPGRDIPGGNMVNKEWLREHGQK
;
A
#
# COMPACT_ATOMS: atom_id res chain seq x y z
N ALA A 1 -36.66 -4.30 9.19
CA ALA A 1 -35.25 -3.86 9.01
C ALA A 1 -34.55 -3.93 10.35
N TYR A 2 -33.34 -4.49 10.38
CA TYR A 2 -32.49 -4.52 11.58
C TYR A 2 -31.46 -3.39 11.46
N PRO A 3 -31.48 -2.37 12.33
CA PRO A 3 -30.48 -1.31 12.30
C PRO A 3 -29.14 -1.88 12.80
N PHE A 4 -28.09 -1.74 11.99
CA PHE A 4 -26.73 -2.08 12.37
C PHE A 4 -25.99 -0.81 12.80
N SER A 5 -25.34 -0.84 13.97
CA SER A 5 -24.65 0.31 14.57
C SER A 5 -23.12 0.16 14.59
N GLY A 6 -22.59 -0.94 14.05
CA GLY A 6 -21.14 -1.19 13.97
C GLY A 6 -20.48 -0.56 12.74
N TYR A 7 -19.17 -0.78 12.59
CA TYR A 7 -18.46 -0.37 11.38
C TYR A 7 -18.97 -1.15 10.15
N TRP A 8 -19.34 -0.41 9.12
CA TRP A 8 -19.70 -0.96 7.82
C TRP A 8 -19.24 -0.01 6.72
N LYS A 9 -18.59 -0.54 5.69
CA LYS A 9 -18.16 0.23 4.53
C LYS A 9 -18.30 -0.59 3.25
N ASP A 10 -18.88 0.01 2.21
CA ASP A 10 -18.92 -0.58 0.88
C ASP A 10 -17.60 -0.27 0.16
N VAL A 11 -16.88 -1.31 -0.28
CA VAL A 11 -15.60 -1.20 -0.97
C VAL A 11 -15.71 -1.44 -2.49
N GLY A 12 -16.84 -1.11 -3.09
CA GLY A 12 -17.12 -1.30 -4.51
C GLY A 12 -16.33 -0.39 -5.47
N THR A 13 -15.53 0.56 -4.97
CA THR A 13 -14.69 1.45 -5.78
C THR A 13 -13.26 1.49 -5.28
N ILE A 14 -12.30 1.92 -6.14
CA ILE A 14 -10.89 2.11 -5.75
C ILE A 14 -10.79 3.10 -4.59
N GLN A 15 -11.56 4.18 -4.64
CA GLN A 15 -11.58 5.18 -3.59
C GLN A 15 -12.04 4.59 -2.26
N SER A 16 -13.15 3.86 -2.24
CA SER A 16 -13.68 3.25 -1.02
C SER A 16 -12.78 2.13 -0.47
N LEU A 17 -12.08 1.39 -1.34
CA LEU A 17 -11.06 0.42 -0.93
C LEU A 17 -9.89 1.12 -0.22
N TRP A 18 -9.37 2.20 -0.81
CA TRP A 18 -8.29 2.98 -0.20
C TRP A 18 -8.73 3.56 1.15
N GLU A 19 -9.90 4.19 1.19
CA GLU A 19 -10.46 4.77 2.43
C GLU A 19 -10.67 3.72 3.52
N ALA A 20 -11.19 2.52 3.18
CA ALA A 20 -11.36 1.44 4.15
C ALA A 20 -10.04 0.97 4.78
N ASN A 21 -8.94 1.03 4.00
CA ASN A 21 -7.62 0.77 4.54
C ASN A 21 -7.11 1.93 5.41
N MET A 22 -7.37 3.17 5.04
CA MET A 22 -7.00 4.33 5.86
C MET A 22 -7.81 4.42 7.16
N ASP A 23 -9.06 3.94 7.18
CA ASP A 23 -9.86 3.85 8.41
C ASP A 23 -9.20 2.97 9.49
N LEU A 24 -8.30 2.05 9.11
CA LEU A 24 -7.48 1.27 10.05
C LEU A 24 -6.44 2.11 10.80
N LEU A 25 -6.12 3.29 10.28
CA LEU A 25 -5.17 4.23 10.87
C LEU A 25 -5.89 5.30 11.71
N ASP A 26 -7.21 5.41 11.60
CA ASP A 26 -7.99 6.40 12.35
C ASP A 26 -8.20 5.94 13.79
N GLU A 27 -7.60 6.67 14.74
CA GLU A 27 -7.74 6.41 16.19
C GLU A 27 -9.18 6.53 16.70
N HIS A 28 -10.08 7.15 15.94
CA HIS A 28 -11.50 7.29 16.25
C HIS A 28 -12.39 6.25 15.54
N SER A 29 -11.79 5.39 14.71
CA SER A 29 -12.50 4.31 14.04
C SER A 29 -13.10 3.34 15.07
N THR A 30 -14.34 2.91 14.84
CA THR A 30 -14.97 1.85 15.63
C THR A 30 -14.51 0.45 15.19
N LEU A 31 -13.69 0.34 14.16
CA LEU A 31 -13.10 -0.91 13.70
C LEU A 31 -11.86 -1.23 14.54
N ASP A 32 -11.98 -2.20 15.42
CA ASP A 32 -10.87 -2.75 16.21
C ASP A 32 -10.49 -4.14 15.71
N LEU A 33 -9.36 -4.26 15.02
CA LEU A 33 -8.83 -5.54 14.56
C LEU A 33 -8.18 -6.37 15.68
N ALA A 34 -7.92 -5.75 16.83
CA ALA A 34 -7.28 -6.38 17.98
C ALA A 34 -8.30 -6.79 19.08
N ASP A 35 -9.61 -6.65 18.84
CA ASP A 35 -10.65 -7.00 19.80
C ASP A 35 -10.55 -8.49 20.19
N PRO A 36 -10.18 -8.82 21.45
CA PRO A 36 -10.09 -10.21 21.89
C PRO A 36 -11.45 -10.90 22.00
N GLY A 37 -12.56 -10.14 22.03
CA GLY A 37 -13.91 -10.66 22.06
C GLY A 37 -14.42 -11.07 20.67
N TRP A 38 -13.78 -10.59 19.62
CA TRP A 38 -14.13 -10.91 18.23
C TRP A 38 -12.91 -11.14 17.37
N LEU A 39 -12.30 -12.30 17.49
CA LEU A 39 -11.12 -12.68 16.72
C LEU A 39 -11.49 -12.90 15.24
N ILE A 40 -10.82 -12.14 14.36
CA ILE A 40 -10.96 -12.30 12.92
C ILE A 40 -9.90 -13.31 12.45
N TYR A 41 -10.34 -14.49 12.05
CA TYR A 41 -9.47 -15.53 11.52
C TYR A 41 -9.30 -15.37 10.02
N SER A 42 -8.06 -15.31 9.57
CA SER A 42 -7.71 -15.34 8.15
C SER A 42 -6.61 -16.37 7.89
N ARG A 43 -6.23 -16.51 6.63
CA ARG A 43 -5.09 -17.35 6.27
C ARG A 43 -3.81 -16.75 6.87
N ASN A 44 -3.18 -17.48 7.80
CA ASN A 44 -1.87 -17.08 8.34
C ASN A 44 -0.77 -17.71 7.49
N ASN A 45 0.03 -16.89 6.81
CA ASN A 45 1.13 -17.33 5.97
C ASN A 45 2.41 -17.61 6.78
N ALA A 46 2.35 -17.58 8.12
CA ALA A 46 3.47 -17.81 9.03
C ALA A 46 4.74 -17.00 8.66
N PHE A 47 4.57 -15.73 8.36
CA PHE A 47 5.68 -14.82 8.15
C PHE A 47 6.44 -14.55 9.46
N PRO A 48 7.77 -14.31 9.40
CA PRO A 48 8.52 -13.85 10.56
C PRO A 48 8.02 -12.45 11.01
N PRO A 49 8.37 -12.01 12.23
CA PRO A 49 8.13 -10.62 12.63
C PRO A 49 8.68 -9.63 11.60
N HIS A 50 8.06 -8.45 11.51
CA HIS A 50 8.59 -7.40 10.64
C HIS A 50 9.95 -6.87 11.15
N PHE A 51 10.80 -6.46 10.23
CA PHE A 51 12.11 -5.88 10.50
C PHE A 51 12.12 -4.39 10.12
N VAL A 52 12.60 -3.54 11.03
CA VAL A 52 12.78 -2.10 10.81
C VAL A 52 14.26 -1.77 10.87
N GLY A 53 14.83 -1.34 9.74
CA GLY A 53 16.24 -1.01 9.63
C GLY A 53 16.62 0.32 10.28
N ASN A 54 17.91 0.54 10.48
CA ASN A 54 18.44 1.72 11.20
C ASN A 54 18.10 3.08 10.55
N TYR A 55 17.83 3.10 9.26
CA TYR A 55 17.51 4.32 8.50
C TYR A 55 16.03 4.46 8.22
N ALA A 56 15.23 3.47 8.60
CA ALA A 56 13.79 3.50 8.42
C ALA A 56 13.12 4.56 9.29
N LYS A 57 12.09 5.18 8.75
CA LYS A 57 11.19 6.07 9.50
C LYS A 57 9.77 5.66 9.21
N ILE A 58 9.01 5.36 10.26
CA ILE A 58 7.62 4.95 10.14
C ILE A 58 6.79 5.89 11.00
N SER A 59 5.74 6.46 10.42
CA SER A 59 4.78 7.30 11.12
C SER A 59 3.37 7.05 10.65
N HIS A 60 2.42 6.98 11.58
CA HIS A 60 0.99 6.80 11.31
C HIS A 60 0.72 5.73 10.26
N SER A 61 1.22 4.51 10.46
CA SER A 61 1.16 3.45 9.46
C SER A 61 0.94 2.08 10.10
N LEU A 62 0.23 1.21 9.41
CA LEU A 62 0.04 -0.19 9.78
C LEU A 62 1.02 -1.06 9.01
N ILE A 63 1.85 -1.81 9.73
CA ILE A 63 2.85 -2.72 9.16
C ILE A 63 2.56 -4.13 9.66
N THR A 64 2.30 -5.05 8.75
CA THR A 64 2.04 -6.45 9.12
C THR A 64 3.32 -7.31 9.16
N GLU A 65 3.18 -8.60 9.49
CA GLU A 65 4.31 -9.51 9.62
C GLU A 65 5.08 -9.72 8.30
N GLY A 66 6.34 -10.08 8.40
CA GLY A 66 7.22 -10.37 7.26
C GLY A 66 7.75 -9.15 6.52
N CYS A 67 7.32 -7.94 6.89
CA CYS A 67 7.80 -6.72 6.25
C CYS A 67 9.27 -6.44 6.59
N GLN A 68 10.01 -5.90 5.62
CA GLN A 68 11.39 -5.42 5.78
C GLN A 68 11.43 -3.95 5.36
N ILE A 69 11.61 -3.06 6.33
CA ILE A 69 11.51 -1.61 6.09
C ILE A 69 12.87 -0.97 6.32
N GLU A 70 13.47 -0.43 5.25
CA GLU A 70 14.70 0.37 5.30
C GLU A 70 14.50 1.81 4.81
N GLY A 71 13.31 2.12 4.27
CA GLY A 71 12.89 3.42 3.76
C GLY A 71 11.97 4.19 4.72
N ILE A 72 11.24 5.14 4.19
CA ILE A 72 10.31 6.00 4.91
C ILE A 72 8.88 5.60 4.55
N VAL A 73 8.03 5.40 5.56
CA VAL A 73 6.62 5.05 5.40
C VAL A 73 5.77 5.98 6.25
N GLU A 74 4.88 6.72 5.60
CA GLU A 74 3.99 7.69 6.24
C GLU A 74 2.54 7.45 5.83
N ASN A 75 1.62 7.49 6.79
CA ASN A 75 0.17 7.40 6.57
C ASN A 75 -0.21 6.29 5.57
N SER A 76 0.30 5.09 5.78
CA SER A 76 0.19 3.99 4.81
C SER A 76 -0.07 2.64 5.47
N VAL A 77 -0.69 1.74 4.73
CA VAL A 77 -0.96 0.36 5.15
C VAL A 77 -0.13 -0.59 4.31
N LEU A 78 0.71 -1.40 4.96
CA LEU A 78 1.56 -2.41 4.33
C LEU A 78 1.14 -3.81 4.77
N SER A 79 0.72 -4.61 3.78
CA SER A 79 0.39 -6.02 3.98
C SER A 79 1.65 -6.89 4.13
N SER A 80 1.45 -8.19 4.41
CA SER A 80 2.53 -9.11 4.78
C SER A 80 3.60 -9.25 3.70
N GLY A 81 4.86 -9.35 4.13
CA GLY A 81 6.00 -9.63 3.26
C GLY A 81 6.49 -8.48 2.40
N VAL A 82 6.00 -7.26 2.61
CA VAL A 82 6.43 -6.07 1.86
C VAL A 82 7.88 -5.72 2.17
N LYS A 83 8.64 -5.42 1.13
CA LYS A 83 10.05 -4.97 1.24
C LYS A 83 10.16 -3.53 0.75
N VAL A 84 10.64 -2.65 1.61
CA VAL A 84 10.88 -1.23 1.31
C VAL A 84 12.37 -0.96 1.41
N ALA A 85 13.02 -0.77 0.26
CA ALA A 85 14.45 -0.57 0.21
C ALA A 85 14.88 0.82 0.73
N ARG A 86 16.17 0.98 0.93
CA ARG A 86 16.78 2.22 1.45
C ARG A 86 16.47 3.42 0.55
N GLY A 87 16.14 4.54 1.17
CA GLY A 87 15.82 5.77 0.43
C GLY A 87 14.45 5.77 -0.24
N ALA A 88 13.72 4.65 -0.25
CA ALA A 88 12.36 4.63 -0.75
C ALA A 88 11.43 5.42 0.18
N TYR A 89 10.41 6.05 -0.39
CA TYR A 89 9.42 6.87 0.30
C TYR A 89 8.01 6.45 -0.09
N ILE A 90 7.20 6.10 0.90
CA ILE A 90 5.80 5.70 0.71
C ILE A 90 4.92 6.60 1.55
N LYS A 91 3.90 7.19 0.93
CA LYS A 91 2.95 8.07 1.60
C LYS A 91 1.53 7.89 1.08
N ASP A 92 0.54 8.00 2.00
CA ASP A 92 -0.89 7.95 1.70
C ASP A 92 -1.28 6.73 0.83
N SER A 93 -0.64 5.58 1.06
CA SER A 93 -0.69 4.45 0.12
C SER A 93 -1.06 3.13 0.79
N VAL A 94 -1.64 2.23 0.00
CA VAL A 94 -1.92 0.84 0.38
C VAL A 94 -1.02 -0.08 -0.43
N ILE A 95 -0.18 -0.85 0.25
CA ILE A 95 0.77 -1.78 -0.37
C ILE A 95 0.35 -3.20 0.00
N MET A 96 -0.07 -3.97 -0.99
CA MET A 96 -0.51 -5.35 -0.81
C MET A 96 0.66 -6.31 -0.59
N SER A 97 0.35 -7.61 -0.40
CA SER A 97 1.33 -8.61 0.03
C SER A 97 2.47 -8.83 -0.97
N ASN A 98 3.66 -9.12 -0.43
CA ASN A 98 4.87 -9.50 -1.18
C ASN A 98 5.38 -8.44 -2.17
N VAL A 99 4.94 -7.19 -2.05
CA VAL A 99 5.42 -6.10 -2.90
C VAL A 99 6.85 -5.74 -2.53
N THR A 100 7.69 -5.51 -3.54
CA THR A 100 9.06 -5.02 -3.36
C THR A 100 9.19 -3.61 -3.93
N ILE A 101 9.56 -2.64 -3.09
CA ILE A 101 9.81 -1.26 -3.46
C ILE A 101 11.31 -1.02 -3.50
N GLY A 102 11.82 -0.69 -4.69
CA GLY A 102 13.24 -0.50 -4.96
C GLY A 102 13.83 0.76 -4.32
N GLU A 103 15.15 0.82 -4.29
CA GLU A 103 15.92 1.91 -3.68
C GLU A 103 15.55 3.28 -4.29
N GLY A 104 15.28 4.26 -3.45
CA GLY A 104 14.94 5.63 -3.88
C GLY A 104 13.60 5.77 -4.61
N ALA A 105 12.80 4.73 -4.70
CA ALA A 105 11.47 4.82 -5.30
C ALA A 105 10.52 5.63 -4.42
N THR A 106 9.59 6.34 -5.06
CA THR A 106 8.60 7.19 -4.39
C THR A 106 7.19 6.74 -4.76
N ILE A 107 6.39 6.42 -3.75
CA ILE A 107 5.00 5.98 -3.91
C ILE A 107 4.10 6.97 -3.17
N ASN A 108 3.21 7.63 -3.89
CA ASN A 108 2.28 8.59 -3.31
C ASN A 108 0.84 8.29 -3.74
N TYR A 109 -0.09 8.33 -2.78
CA TYR A 109 -1.53 8.21 -2.98
C TYR A 109 -1.89 7.10 -3.99
N SER A 110 -1.43 5.89 -3.67
CA SER A 110 -1.47 4.76 -4.59
C SER A 110 -1.91 3.47 -3.89
N ILE A 111 -2.41 2.54 -4.69
CA ILE A 111 -2.62 1.14 -4.32
C ILE A 111 -1.69 0.30 -5.18
N ILE A 112 -0.78 -0.44 -4.56
CA ILE A 112 0.11 -1.39 -5.25
C ILE A 112 -0.36 -2.80 -4.89
N ASP A 113 -0.79 -3.53 -5.89
CA ASP A 113 -1.32 -4.89 -5.70
C ASP A 113 -0.19 -5.92 -5.53
N SER A 114 -0.57 -7.11 -5.08
CA SER A 114 0.32 -8.17 -4.59
C SER A 114 1.35 -8.63 -5.61
N ASP A 115 2.47 -9.15 -5.09
CA ASP A 115 3.54 -9.78 -5.88
C ASP A 115 4.14 -8.86 -6.96
N THR A 116 4.08 -7.55 -6.73
CA THR A 116 4.55 -6.51 -7.67
C THR A 116 5.91 -5.97 -7.26
N VAL A 117 6.75 -5.68 -8.24
CA VAL A 117 8.08 -5.08 -8.05
C VAL A 117 8.08 -3.66 -8.62
N ILE A 118 8.41 -2.68 -7.79
CA ILE A 118 8.65 -1.30 -8.21
C ILE A 118 10.17 -1.09 -8.29
N GLY A 119 10.67 -0.81 -9.49
CA GLY A 119 12.09 -0.63 -9.73
C GLY A 119 12.70 0.58 -9.01
N PRO A 120 14.02 0.58 -8.76
CA PRO A 120 14.71 1.69 -8.10
C PRO A 120 14.47 3.04 -8.79
N GLY A 121 14.33 4.10 -7.99
CA GLY A 121 14.16 5.46 -8.48
C GLY A 121 12.86 5.76 -9.21
N SER A 122 11.92 4.81 -9.24
CA SER A 122 10.61 5.02 -9.88
C SER A 122 9.72 5.92 -9.03
N VAL A 123 8.84 6.67 -9.68
CA VAL A 123 7.80 7.49 -9.04
C VAL A 123 6.44 6.97 -9.43
N VAL A 124 5.61 6.62 -8.47
CA VAL A 124 4.25 6.13 -8.69
C VAL A 124 3.25 7.04 -7.96
N GLY A 125 2.31 7.57 -8.73
CA GLY A 125 1.31 8.50 -8.21
C GLY A 125 1.86 9.90 -7.94
N ARG A 126 1.02 10.72 -7.34
CA ARG A 126 1.32 12.13 -6.97
C ARG A 126 0.87 12.41 -5.54
N THR A 127 1.37 13.48 -4.96
CA THR A 127 0.94 13.91 -3.63
C THR A 127 -0.57 14.13 -3.60
N ARG A 128 -1.21 13.56 -2.60
CA ARG A 128 -2.67 13.67 -2.42
C ARG A 128 -3.13 15.11 -2.38
N SER A 129 -4.13 15.44 -3.19
CA SER A 129 -4.83 16.72 -3.23
C SER A 129 -6.29 16.50 -3.61
N ALA A 130 -7.10 17.56 -3.59
CA ALA A 130 -8.53 17.47 -3.92
C ALA A 130 -8.80 16.99 -5.36
N ASP A 131 -7.89 17.31 -6.29
CA ASP A 131 -8.04 16.99 -7.71
C ASP A 131 -7.27 15.72 -8.12
N GLU A 132 -6.45 15.17 -7.21
CA GLU A 132 -5.61 14.01 -7.50
C GLU A 132 -6.40 12.72 -7.35
N LYS A 133 -6.13 11.76 -8.23
CA LYS A 133 -6.76 10.43 -8.22
C LYS A 133 -5.76 9.37 -7.77
N ILE A 134 -6.27 8.34 -7.11
CA ILE A 134 -5.48 7.19 -6.68
C ILE A 134 -4.88 6.50 -7.91
N THR A 135 -3.57 6.25 -7.86
CA THR A 135 -2.88 5.43 -8.85
C THR A 135 -2.96 3.96 -8.42
N VAL A 136 -3.26 3.08 -9.34
CA VAL A 136 -3.32 1.64 -9.08
C VAL A 136 -2.31 0.91 -9.94
N VAL A 137 -1.48 0.10 -9.31
CA VAL A 137 -0.59 -0.84 -10.01
C VAL A 137 -1.09 -2.25 -9.70
N GLY A 138 -1.46 -2.99 -10.75
CA GLY A 138 -2.00 -4.34 -10.64
C GLY A 138 -0.97 -5.37 -10.15
N SER A 139 -1.47 -6.57 -9.84
CA SER A 139 -0.65 -7.66 -9.30
C SER A 139 0.33 -8.27 -10.31
N GLU A 140 1.38 -8.89 -9.79
CA GLU A 140 2.38 -9.64 -10.57
C GLU A 140 3.04 -8.80 -11.68
N LEU A 141 3.22 -7.49 -11.43
CA LEU A 141 3.88 -6.59 -12.37
C LEU A 141 5.30 -6.28 -11.93
N THR A 142 6.14 -5.95 -12.91
CA THR A 142 7.45 -5.36 -12.68
C THR A 142 7.51 -4.00 -13.36
N ILE A 143 7.66 -2.95 -12.56
CA ILE A 143 7.88 -1.59 -13.02
C ILE A 143 9.39 -1.38 -13.14
N GLU A 144 9.84 -1.05 -14.32
CA GLU A 144 11.26 -0.82 -14.62
C GLU A 144 11.85 0.33 -13.78
N PRO A 145 13.16 0.32 -13.50
CA PRO A 145 13.82 1.40 -12.79
C PRO A 145 13.61 2.78 -13.42
N GLY A 146 13.44 3.81 -12.59
CA GLY A 146 13.30 5.20 -13.03
C GLY A 146 12.00 5.54 -13.75
N ARG A 147 11.00 4.68 -13.70
CA ARG A 147 9.68 4.94 -14.32
C ARG A 147 8.92 6.02 -13.55
N ASP A 148 8.31 6.92 -14.28
CA ASP A 148 7.36 7.89 -13.76
C ASP A 148 5.93 7.49 -14.19
N ILE A 149 5.10 7.13 -13.21
CA ILE A 149 3.69 6.77 -13.39
C ILE A 149 2.86 7.89 -12.78
N PRO A 150 2.21 8.72 -13.61
CA PRO A 150 1.40 9.85 -13.12
C PRO A 150 0.22 9.40 -12.27
N GLY A 151 -0.34 10.35 -11.50
CA GLY A 151 -1.53 10.12 -10.70
C GLY A 151 -2.74 9.66 -11.51
N GLY A 152 -3.60 8.86 -10.88
CA GLY A 152 -4.85 8.37 -11.47
C GLY A 152 -4.71 7.30 -12.55
N ASN A 153 -3.51 6.80 -12.82
CA ASN A 153 -3.33 5.71 -13.77
C ASN A 153 -3.69 4.36 -13.18
N MET A 154 -4.23 3.48 -14.02
CA MET A 154 -4.44 2.07 -13.72
C MET A 154 -3.46 1.24 -14.56
N VAL A 155 -2.37 0.82 -13.92
CA VAL A 155 -1.28 0.10 -14.57
C VAL A 155 -1.56 -1.39 -14.55
N ASN A 156 -1.65 -1.97 -15.73
CA ASN A 156 -1.76 -3.40 -15.96
C ASN A 156 -0.75 -3.85 -17.03
N LYS A 157 -0.76 -5.11 -17.42
CA LYS A 157 0.15 -5.65 -18.45
C LYS A 157 -0.02 -4.95 -19.81
N GLU A 158 -1.23 -4.52 -20.15
CA GLU A 158 -1.52 -3.79 -21.39
C GLU A 158 -0.94 -2.37 -21.33
N TRP A 159 -1.20 -1.66 -20.24
CA TRP A 159 -0.63 -0.33 -20.00
C TRP A 159 0.91 -0.35 -20.12
N LEU A 160 1.57 -1.37 -19.53
CA LEU A 160 3.03 -1.52 -19.62
C LEU A 160 3.52 -1.77 -21.05
N ARG A 161 2.77 -2.49 -21.86
CA ARG A 161 3.12 -2.69 -23.28
C ARG A 161 3.02 -1.39 -24.09
N GLU A 162 1.98 -0.60 -23.84
CA GLU A 162 1.75 0.67 -24.54
C GLU A 162 2.75 1.77 -24.14
N HIS A 163 3.18 1.77 -22.88
CA HIS A 163 4.07 2.79 -22.32
C HIS A 163 5.48 2.25 -22.04
N GLY A 164 5.77 1.00 -22.36
CA GLY A 164 6.99 0.28 -21.97
C GLY A 164 8.19 0.43 -22.92
N GLN A 165 8.08 1.14 -24.04
CA GLN A 165 9.19 1.38 -24.95
C GLN A 165 9.35 2.87 -25.26
N LYS A 166 10.26 3.50 -24.53
CA LYS A 166 11.06 4.63 -25.05
C LYS A 166 12.44 4.58 -24.45
#